data_701b79edd67e33cb9e39855e79ec7549
#
_entry.id   701b79edd67e33cb9e39855e79ec7549
#
_cell.length_a   1.000
_cell.length_b   1.000
_cell.length_c   1.000
_cell.angle_alpha   90.00
_cell.angle_beta   90.00
_cell.angle_gamma   90.00
#
_symmetry.space_group_name_H-M   'P 1'
#
loop_
_entity.id
_entity.type
_entity.pdbx_description
1 polymer ?
#
loop_
_entity_poly.entity_id
_entity_poly.type
_entity_poly.pdbx_seq_one_letter_code
_entity_poly.pdbx_strand_id
1 'polypeptide(L)'
;MSYLVLARKYRPKDFAGMVGQEHVVRALTNALTSQRLHHAYLFTGTRGVGKTSVSRILAKSLNCLGADGQGGITATPCGMCQACTDIDLGRFVDYTELDAASNRGVDEVQALLEQAVYKPVQGRFKVFMIDEVHMLTNTAFNAMLKTLEEPPDYLKFVLATTDPQKVPVTVLSRCLQFNLRPMAPETIREHLMHVLADEGVTADAQSLRLLARAARGSMRDALSLTDQAIAFGAGALEEATVRQMLGSVDRSYVFQLIEALAQGDGKTVVETSELLRLNGLSAASTLEEMSTVLQRMAVLQAVPAAVDETDPEAAQIARLAETMPADETQLLYSLCLHGRGELGLAPDDYAALTMVLLRLLAFKPGMAATPKAEKKTLIETRPPIVPAVSVSSVAKVQPPAVGARPGMPEKPPQPAPSVQASGPPAGQVLHVVAGLAGSPARENPPNFEEKEAVALVEYAQHATKAVAIPVRVQADSRSEVAAGQSAAATLIPTEEGDFWHATVQQLIAEEAITALVRELALQSQLVARDTDQWLLRVERESLNQSGSRERLSQALRAAGHEVGLAVEIGRVTDSPARRNAALAAEKQLAAERIIFEDPFVQAMMRDFGGKIVPGTIKSV
;
A
#
# COMPACT_ATOMS: atom_id res chain seq x y z
N MET A 1 -11.89 26.55 -26.53
CA MET A 1 -12.59 25.70 -25.55
C MET A 1 -11.53 24.98 -24.75
N SER A 2 -11.61 24.97 -23.42
CA SER A 2 -10.67 24.18 -22.62
C SER A 2 -10.91 22.69 -22.87
N TYR A 3 -9.86 21.94 -23.16
CA TYR A 3 -9.91 20.49 -23.32
C TYR A 3 -10.42 19.85 -22.02
N LEU A 4 -11.42 18.97 -22.13
CA LEU A 4 -11.96 18.22 -21.01
C LEU A 4 -11.53 16.75 -21.14
N VAL A 5 -10.83 16.23 -20.14
CA VAL A 5 -10.32 14.85 -20.09
C VAL A 5 -11.48 13.85 -20.27
N LEU A 6 -11.30 12.80 -21.07
CA LEU A 6 -12.34 11.80 -21.39
C LEU A 6 -13.00 11.21 -20.13
N ALA A 7 -12.22 10.89 -19.11
CA ALA A 7 -12.72 10.37 -17.85
C ALA A 7 -13.71 11.32 -17.13
N ARG A 8 -13.69 12.61 -17.42
CA ARG A 8 -14.63 13.60 -16.91
C ARG A 8 -15.77 13.85 -17.90
N LYS A 9 -15.48 13.90 -19.20
CA LYS A 9 -16.48 14.14 -20.27
C LYS A 9 -17.50 13.00 -20.36
N TYR A 10 -17.01 11.76 -20.29
CA TYR A 10 -17.82 10.53 -20.39
C TYR A 10 -18.22 9.92 -19.03
N ARG A 11 -18.16 10.73 -17.95
CA ARG A 11 -18.70 10.27 -16.66
C ARG A 11 -20.21 10.04 -16.80
N PRO A 12 -20.72 8.84 -16.39
CA PRO A 12 -22.15 8.53 -16.44
C PRO A 12 -22.99 9.59 -15.72
N LYS A 13 -24.04 10.07 -16.38
CA LYS A 13 -24.94 11.11 -15.84
C LYS A 13 -26.23 10.52 -15.27
N ASP A 14 -26.57 9.29 -15.62
CA ASP A 14 -27.73 8.53 -15.16
C ASP A 14 -27.36 7.05 -15.00
N PHE A 15 -28.31 6.25 -14.51
CA PHE A 15 -28.10 4.81 -14.33
C PHE A 15 -28.01 4.06 -15.66
N ALA A 16 -28.64 4.54 -16.74
CA ALA A 16 -28.58 3.90 -18.05
C ALA A 16 -27.17 3.99 -18.68
N GLY A 17 -26.46 5.08 -18.39
CA GLY A 17 -25.08 5.27 -18.83
C GLY A 17 -24.03 4.51 -17.99
N MET A 18 -24.43 3.82 -16.92
CA MET A 18 -23.52 3.01 -16.10
C MET A 18 -23.21 1.69 -16.81
N VAL A 19 -21.93 1.46 -17.08
CA VAL A 19 -21.44 0.25 -17.77
C VAL A 19 -20.92 -0.76 -16.74
N GLY A 20 -21.25 -2.05 -16.93
CA GLY A 20 -20.70 -3.18 -16.17
C GLY A 20 -21.16 -3.29 -14.72
N GLN A 21 -22.21 -2.53 -14.31
CA GLN A 21 -22.72 -2.52 -12.93
C GLN A 21 -24.24 -2.78 -12.87
N GLU A 22 -24.78 -3.59 -13.78
CA GLU A 22 -26.23 -3.82 -13.97
C GLU A 22 -26.94 -4.28 -12.68
N HIS A 23 -26.25 -5.07 -11.84
CA HIS A 23 -26.80 -5.57 -10.58
C HIS A 23 -27.04 -4.44 -9.56
N VAL A 24 -26.13 -3.45 -9.47
CA VAL A 24 -26.25 -2.27 -8.60
C VAL A 24 -27.32 -1.34 -9.17
N VAL A 25 -27.26 -1.07 -10.46
CA VAL A 25 -28.23 -0.24 -11.19
C VAL A 25 -29.66 -0.75 -10.98
N ARG A 26 -29.88 -2.05 -11.20
CA ARG A 26 -31.20 -2.67 -11.01
C ARG A 26 -31.70 -2.54 -9.57
N ALA A 27 -30.83 -2.80 -8.58
CA ALA A 27 -31.23 -2.72 -7.19
C ALA A 27 -31.58 -1.28 -6.75
N LEU A 28 -30.76 -0.28 -7.16
CA LEU A 28 -31.04 1.13 -6.87
C LEU A 28 -32.27 1.64 -7.59
N THR A 29 -32.47 1.27 -8.87
CA THR A 29 -33.67 1.60 -9.64
C THR A 29 -34.94 1.06 -8.95
N ASN A 30 -34.90 -0.19 -8.50
CA ASN A 30 -36.03 -0.78 -7.77
C ASN A 30 -36.32 -0.06 -6.44
N ALA A 31 -35.26 0.28 -5.68
CA ALA A 31 -35.37 1.00 -4.41
C ALA A 31 -35.98 2.40 -4.62
N LEU A 32 -35.54 3.12 -5.66
CA LEU A 32 -36.08 4.45 -6.01
C LEU A 32 -37.54 4.38 -6.49
N THR A 33 -37.89 3.41 -7.34
CA THR A 33 -39.23 3.24 -7.86
C THR A 33 -40.21 2.82 -6.77
N SER A 34 -39.81 1.93 -5.87
CA SER A 34 -40.64 1.50 -4.73
C SER A 34 -40.58 2.45 -3.54
N GLN A 35 -39.80 3.53 -3.62
CA GLN A 35 -39.56 4.51 -2.54
C GLN A 35 -39.07 3.87 -1.23
N ARG A 36 -38.43 2.71 -1.31
CA ARG A 36 -37.80 2.04 -0.17
C ARG A 36 -36.34 2.47 -0.05
N LEU A 37 -36.16 3.70 0.45
CA LEU A 37 -34.86 4.34 0.53
C LEU A 37 -34.21 4.12 1.89
N HIS A 38 -33.04 3.52 1.90
CA HIS A 38 -32.22 3.41 3.09
C HIS A 38 -31.62 4.78 3.46
N HIS A 39 -31.23 4.96 4.71
CA HIS A 39 -30.57 6.20 5.17
C HIS A 39 -29.07 6.22 4.89
N ALA A 40 -28.41 5.06 4.78
CA ALA A 40 -26.99 4.93 4.51
C ALA A 40 -26.70 3.85 3.46
N TYR A 41 -25.89 4.20 2.48
CA TYR A 41 -25.43 3.34 1.40
C TYR A 41 -23.91 3.21 1.50
N LEU A 42 -23.37 2.01 1.31
CA LEU A 42 -21.94 1.76 1.22
C LEU A 42 -21.60 1.14 -0.13
N PHE A 43 -20.84 1.86 -0.95
CA PHE A 43 -20.32 1.38 -2.22
C PHE A 43 -18.89 0.88 -2.03
N THR A 44 -18.66 -0.41 -2.25
CA THR A 44 -17.36 -1.06 -2.18
C THR A 44 -16.85 -1.40 -3.59
N GLY A 45 -15.55 -1.54 -3.77
CA GLY A 45 -14.95 -1.93 -5.04
C GLY A 45 -13.66 -1.18 -5.34
N THR A 46 -12.90 -1.67 -6.32
CA THR A 46 -11.62 -1.09 -6.72
C THR A 46 -11.74 0.36 -7.19
N ARG A 47 -10.61 1.06 -7.31
CA ARG A 47 -10.61 2.44 -7.83
C ARG A 47 -11.11 2.47 -9.27
N GLY A 48 -11.87 3.53 -9.62
CA GLY A 48 -12.28 3.81 -11.00
C GLY A 48 -13.45 2.98 -11.55
N VAL A 49 -14.11 2.13 -10.72
CA VAL A 49 -15.27 1.31 -11.11
C VAL A 49 -16.61 2.06 -11.09
N GLY A 50 -16.64 3.34 -10.67
CA GLY A 50 -17.83 4.18 -10.72
C GLY A 50 -18.46 4.52 -9.37
N LYS A 51 -17.83 4.27 -8.21
CA LYS A 51 -18.38 4.56 -6.87
C LYS A 51 -18.90 6.00 -6.74
N THR A 52 -18.08 7.00 -7.04
CA THR A 52 -18.46 8.41 -6.98
C THR A 52 -19.50 8.79 -8.04
N SER A 53 -19.52 8.11 -9.21
CA SER A 53 -20.55 8.35 -10.24
C SER A 53 -21.92 7.86 -9.77
N VAL A 54 -22.02 6.65 -9.21
CA VAL A 54 -23.26 6.11 -8.63
C VAL A 54 -23.77 7.03 -7.53
N SER A 55 -22.90 7.55 -6.67
CA SER A 55 -23.24 8.48 -5.59
C SER A 55 -23.90 9.76 -6.11
N ARG A 56 -23.34 10.37 -7.17
CA ARG A 56 -23.91 11.57 -7.81
C ARG A 56 -25.24 11.28 -8.50
N ILE A 57 -25.34 10.14 -9.21
CA ILE A 57 -26.57 9.73 -9.85
C ILE A 57 -27.67 9.52 -8.80
N LEU A 58 -27.34 8.86 -7.68
CA LEU A 58 -28.30 8.68 -6.57
C LEU A 58 -28.72 10.02 -5.98
N ALA A 59 -27.80 10.96 -5.75
CA ALA A 59 -28.14 12.30 -5.25
C ALA A 59 -29.06 13.05 -6.22
N LYS A 60 -28.81 12.96 -7.55
CA LYS A 60 -29.68 13.52 -8.59
C LYS A 60 -31.05 12.84 -8.59
N SER A 61 -31.12 11.52 -8.47
CA SER A 61 -32.36 10.74 -8.42
C SER A 61 -33.25 11.12 -7.23
N LEU A 62 -32.63 11.44 -6.09
CA LEU A 62 -33.32 11.87 -4.87
C LEU A 62 -33.84 13.31 -4.98
N ASN A 63 -33.12 14.21 -5.65
CA ASN A 63 -33.36 15.65 -5.65
C ASN A 63 -33.83 16.22 -7.00
N CYS A 64 -34.01 15.38 -8.03
CA CYS A 64 -34.43 15.84 -9.36
C CYS A 64 -35.74 16.58 -9.32
N LEU A 65 -35.78 17.78 -9.90
CA LEU A 65 -36.97 18.61 -9.99
C LEU A 65 -37.79 18.38 -11.28
N GLY A 66 -37.30 17.47 -12.16
CA GLY A 66 -37.89 17.32 -13.48
C GLY A 66 -37.54 18.48 -14.42
N ALA A 67 -37.83 18.35 -15.69
CA ALA A 67 -37.66 19.44 -16.66
C ALA A 67 -38.67 20.58 -16.46
N ASP A 68 -39.81 20.26 -15.88
CA ASP A 68 -40.96 21.14 -15.60
C ASP A 68 -40.96 21.72 -14.18
N GLY A 69 -39.99 21.37 -13.34
CA GLY A 69 -39.92 21.77 -11.93
C GLY A 69 -40.87 21.00 -11.00
N GLN A 70 -41.67 20.07 -11.51
CA GLN A 70 -42.65 19.26 -10.75
C GLN A 70 -42.17 17.83 -10.46
N GLY A 71 -40.89 17.54 -10.73
CA GLY A 71 -40.30 16.22 -10.55
C GLY A 71 -40.27 15.75 -9.10
N GLY A 72 -40.08 14.43 -8.94
CA GLY A 72 -40.02 13.71 -7.66
C GLY A 72 -38.77 12.83 -7.57
N ILE A 73 -38.76 11.91 -6.60
CA ILE A 73 -37.80 10.83 -6.55
C ILE A 73 -37.95 9.99 -7.82
N THR A 74 -36.86 9.77 -8.54
CA THR A 74 -36.90 9.08 -9.83
C THR A 74 -35.64 8.23 -10.05
N ALA A 75 -35.78 7.11 -10.75
CA ALA A 75 -34.65 6.31 -11.23
C ALA A 75 -33.98 6.93 -12.46
N THR A 76 -34.67 7.87 -13.15
CA THR A 76 -34.17 8.54 -14.37
C THR A 76 -34.09 10.05 -14.14
N PRO A 77 -33.02 10.56 -13.51
CA PRO A 77 -32.88 11.99 -13.29
C PRO A 77 -32.78 12.74 -14.63
N CYS A 78 -33.44 13.89 -14.74
CA CYS A 78 -33.60 14.60 -16.02
C CYS A 78 -32.27 15.19 -16.56
N GLY A 79 -31.25 15.38 -15.72
CA GLY A 79 -29.93 15.96 -16.13
C GLY A 79 -29.94 17.45 -16.47
N MET A 80 -31.13 18.10 -16.54
CA MET A 80 -31.27 19.49 -17.02
C MET A 80 -31.77 20.46 -15.95
N CYS A 81 -32.46 20.01 -14.92
CA CYS A 81 -32.95 20.87 -13.85
C CYS A 81 -31.78 21.40 -13.00
N GLN A 82 -32.04 22.48 -12.26
CA GLN A 82 -31.03 23.15 -11.44
C GLN A 82 -30.33 22.17 -10.49
N ALA A 83 -31.09 21.30 -9.78
CA ALA A 83 -30.49 20.32 -8.87
C ALA A 83 -29.55 19.34 -9.61
N CYS A 84 -29.95 18.81 -10.78
CA CYS A 84 -29.13 17.88 -11.54
C CYS A 84 -27.83 18.55 -12.04
N THR A 85 -27.94 19.77 -12.58
CA THR A 85 -26.78 20.49 -13.10
C THR A 85 -25.82 20.91 -11.99
N ASP A 86 -26.33 21.37 -10.86
CA ASP A 86 -25.49 21.79 -9.73
C ASP A 86 -24.80 20.61 -9.03
N ILE A 87 -25.44 19.45 -8.95
CA ILE A 87 -24.81 18.21 -8.46
C ILE A 87 -23.68 17.78 -9.40
N ASP A 88 -23.90 17.80 -10.73
CA ASP A 88 -22.84 17.45 -11.70
C ASP A 88 -21.66 18.43 -11.65
N LEU A 89 -21.91 19.71 -11.36
CA LEU A 89 -20.89 20.74 -11.18
C LEU A 89 -20.28 20.76 -9.76
N GLY A 90 -20.82 19.98 -8.82
CA GLY A 90 -20.37 19.95 -7.43
C GLY A 90 -20.68 21.22 -6.64
N ARG A 91 -21.79 21.92 -6.98
CA ARG A 91 -22.20 23.21 -6.35
C ARG A 91 -23.54 23.12 -5.63
N PHE A 92 -24.20 21.98 -5.63
CA PHE A 92 -25.49 21.81 -4.98
C PHE A 92 -25.31 21.83 -3.45
N VAL A 93 -26.02 22.76 -2.77
CA VAL A 93 -25.85 23.03 -1.34
C VAL A 93 -26.17 21.81 -0.45
N ASP A 94 -27.16 21.00 -0.88
CA ASP A 94 -27.60 19.82 -0.14
C ASP A 94 -26.89 18.52 -0.57
N TYR A 95 -25.82 18.63 -1.38
CA TYR A 95 -24.94 17.51 -1.75
C TYR A 95 -23.47 17.88 -1.45
N THR A 96 -22.89 17.26 -0.45
CA THR A 96 -21.51 17.49 -0.05
C THR A 96 -20.68 16.23 -0.30
N GLU A 97 -19.54 16.40 -1.01
CA GLU A 97 -18.53 15.35 -1.19
C GLU A 97 -17.34 15.63 -0.26
N LEU A 98 -17.02 14.68 0.60
CA LEU A 98 -15.86 14.68 1.47
C LEU A 98 -14.90 13.55 1.03
N ASP A 99 -13.68 13.90 0.67
CA ASP A 99 -12.61 12.91 0.45
C ASP A 99 -11.89 12.65 1.78
N ALA A 100 -12.11 11.46 2.35
CA ALA A 100 -11.47 11.07 3.61
C ALA A 100 -9.96 10.84 3.49
N ALA A 101 -9.41 10.72 2.28
CA ALA A 101 -7.96 10.65 2.11
C ALA A 101 -7.28 11.98 2.42
N SER A 102 -7.94 13.09 2.09
CA SER A 102 -7.47 14.46 2.36
C SER A 102 -7.97 14.99 3.71
N ASN A 103 -9.15 14.55 4.17
CA ASN A 103 -9.85 15.06 5.36
C ASN A 103 -10.12 13.91 6.34
N ARG A 104 -9.07 13.47 7.05
CA ARG A 104 -9.09 12.29 7.94
C ARG A 104 -9.53 12.59 9.37
N GLY A 105 -9.59 13.88 9.72
CA GLY A 105 -9.82 14.36 11.07
C GLY A 105 -11.24 14.14 11.56
N VAL A 106 -11.41 14.26 12.87
CA VAL A 106 -12.73 14.24 13.49
C VAL A 106 -13.45 15.57 13.25
N ASP A 107 -12.72 16.66 13.15
CA ASP A 107 -13.27 18.02 13.04
C ASP A 107 -14.05 18.22 11.73
N GLU A 108 -13.53 17.69 10.61
CA GLU A 108 -14.20 17.78 9.31
C GLU A 108 -15.49 16.94 9.29
N VAL A 109 -15.45 15.74 9.86
CA VAL A 109 -16.63 14.90 9.99
C VAL A 109 -17.64 15.52 10.95
N GLN A 110 -17.19 16.13 12.05
CA GLN A 110 -18.05 16.82 12.99
C GLN A 110 -18.73 18.04 12.36
N ALA A 111 -17.98 18.85 11.60
CA ALA A 111 -18.56 19.98 10.85
C ALA A 111 -19.64 19.51 9.86
N LEU A 112 -19.44 18.35 9.21
CA LEU A 112 -20.43 17.74 8.34
C LEU A 112 -21.65 17.26 9.13
N LEU A 113 -21.47 16.64 10.30
CA LEU A 113 -22.57 16.20 11.17
C LEU A 113 -23.35 17.36 11.78
N GLU A 114 -22.72 18.48 12.10
CA GLU A 114 -23.41 19.71 12.54
C GLU A 114 -24.33 20.24 11.46
N GLN A 115 -23.93 20.16 10.19
CA GLN A 115 -24.79 20.50 9.06
C GLN A 115 -25.95 19.50 8.88
N ALA A 116 -25.80 18.25 9.33
CA ALA A 116 -26.83 17.22 9.23
C ALA A 116 -28.10 17.52 10.04
N VAL A 117 -27.97 18.34 11.10
CA VAL A 117 -29.10 18.74 11.95
C VAL A 117 -30.09 19.63 11.21
N TYR A 118 -29.61 20.39 10.24
CA TYR A 118 -30.44 21.34 9.47
C TYR A 118 -31.08 20.68 8.26
N LYS A 119 -32.36 20.96 8.05
CA LYS A 119 -33.10 20.49 6.87
C LYS A 119 -32.44 20.96 5.56
N PRO A 120 -32.68 20.26 4.44
CA PRO A 120 -32.22 20.70 3.14
C PRO A 120 -32.72 22.11 2.81
N VAL A 121 -31.85 22.89 2.13
CA VAL A 121 -32.20 24.28 1.73
C VAL A 121 -32.93 24.31 0.41
N GLN A 122 -32.51 23.52 -0.57
CA GLN A 122 -33.07 23.50 -1.93
C GLN A 122 -33.61 22.13 -2.32
N GLY A 123 -32.96 21.07 -1.83
CA GLY A 123 -33.31 19.68 -2.15
C GLY A 123 -34.43 19.10 -1.28
N ARG A 124 -34.87 17.90 -1.64
CA ARG A 124 -35.70 17.05 -0.78
C ARG A 124 -34.88 16.31 0.27
N PHE A 125 -33.69 15.92 -0.13
CA PHE A 125 -32.76 15.18 0.71
C PHE A 125 -31.41 15.88 0.78
N LYS A 126 -30.81 15.87 1.97
CA LYS A 126 -29.41 16.24 2.19
C LYS A 126 -28.56 14.97 2.05
N VAL A 127 -27.61 14.99 1.15
CA VAL A 127 -26.79 13.82 0.81
C VAL A 127 -25.33 14.11 1.13
N PHE A 128 -24.75 13.32 2.01
CA PHE A 128 -23.33 13.39 2.34
C PHE A 128 -22.60 12.19 1.72
N MET A 129 -21.74 12.47 0.77
CA MET A 129 -20.85 11.50 0.14
C MET A 129 -19.48 11.57 0.80
N ILE A 130 -19.03 10.44 1.38
CA ILE A 130 -17.67 10.31 1.95
C ILE A 130 -16.93 9.27 1.11
N ASP A 131 -15.95 9.75 0.33
CA ASP A 131 -15.11 8.87 -0.50
C ASP A 131 -13.92 8.37 0.32
N GLU A 132 -13.46 7.17 0.00
CA GLU A 132 -12.39 6.44 0.68
C GLU A 132 -12.57 6.44 2.22
N VAL A 133 -13.80 6.18 2.66
CA VAL A 133 -14.21 6.28 4.07
C VAL A 133 -13.31 5.48 5.03
N HIS A 134 -12.65 4.41 4.56
CA HIS A 134 -11.68 3.62 5.33
C HIS A 134 -10.46 4.42 5.81
N MET A 135 -10.26 5.63 5.29
CA MET A 135 -9.17 6.53 5.69
C MET A 135 -9.52 7.39 6.91
N LEU A 136 -10.79 7.39 7.35
CA LEU A 136 -11.20 8.09 8.56
C LEU A 136 -10.58 7.48 9.82
N THR A 137 -10.36 8.31 10.82
CA THR A 137 -9.95 7.85 12.15
C THR A 137 -11.09 7.13 12.87
N ASN A 138 -10.78 6.26 13.83
CA ASN A 138 -11.79 5.59 14.66
C ASN A 138 -12.68 6.59 15.41
N THR A 139 -12.14 7.73 15.81
CA THR A 139 -12.88 8.81 16.49
C THR A 139 -13.90 9.44 15.55
N ALA A 140 -13.54 9.66 14.28
CA ALA A 140 -14.45 10.18 13.26
C ALA A 140 -15.58 9.17 12.95
N PHE A 141 -15.28 7.88 12.86
CA PHE A 141 -16.32 6.84 12.74
C PHE A 141 -17.29 6.85 13.93
N ASN A 142 -16.76 6.92 15.15
CA ASN A 142 -17.60 6.94 16.35
C ASN A 142 -18.52 8.16 16.40
N ALA A 143 -18.05 9.33 15.94
CA ALA A 143 -18.89 10.52 15.82
C ALA A 143 -20.09 10.33 14.87
N MET A 144 -19.91 9.55 13.80
CA MET A 144 -20.98 9.26 12.83
C MET A 144 -22.03 8.26 13.36
N LEU A 145 -21.67 7.36 14.29
CA LEU A 145 -22.52 6.23 14.69
C LEU A 145 -23.89 6.69 15.19
N LYS A 146 -23.97 7.74 16.03
CA LYS A 146 -25.24 8.25 16.53
C LYS A 146 -26.19 8.69 15.41
N THR A 147 -25.66 9.40 14.41
CA THR A 147 -26.47 9.87 13.28
C THR A 147 -26.82 8.74 12.31
N LEU A 148 -26.00 7.68 12.24
CA LEU A 148 -26.32 6.47 11.46
C LEU A 148 -27.36 5.58 12.15
N GLU A 149 -27.48 5.63 13.49
CA GLU A 149 -28.49 4.90 14.25
C GLU A 149 -29.85 5.59 14.22
N GLU A 150 -29.87 6.89 14.40
CA GLU A 150 -31.08 7.72 14.45
C GLU A 150 -30.99 8.86 13.42
N PRO A 151 -30.98 8.54 12.11
CA PRO A 151 -30.85 9.55 11.06
C PRO A 151 -32.14 10.36 10.90
N PRO A 152 -32.04 11.69 10.66
CA PRO A 152 -33.19 12.47 10.18
C PRO A 152 -33.70 11.91 8.84
N ASP A 153 -35.01 11.92 8.60
CA ASP A 153 -35.65 11.36 7.40
C ASP A 153 -35.06 11.93 6.09
N TYR A 154 -34.70 13.20 6.13
CA TYR A 154 -34.18 13.92 4.97
C TYR A 154 -32.70 13.67 4.72
N LEU A 155 -31.98 12.98 5.62
CA LEU A 155 -30.53 12.75 5.52
C LEU A 155 -30.24 11.41 4.84
N LYS A 156 -29.30 11.43 3.90
CA LYS A 156 -28.77 10.24 3.25
C LYS A 156 -27.25 10.24 3.28
N PHE A 157 -26.65 9.19 3.85
CA PHE A 157 -25.21 8.95 3.76
C PHE A 157 -24.90 8.06 2.56
N VAL A 158 -23.85 8.42 1.85
CA VAL A 158 -23.30 7.61 0.77
C VAL A 158 -21.81 7.46 1.05
N LEU A 159 -21.43 6.30 1.52
CA LEU A 159 -20.05 5.96 1.86
C LEU A 159 -19.43 5.19 0.70
N ALA A 160 -18.19 5.48 0.34
CA ALA A 160 -17.46 4.73 -0.66
C ALA A 160 -16.10 4.29 -0.13
N THR A 161 -15.67 3.07 -0.47
CA THR A 161 -14.38 2.54 -0.03
C THR A 161 -13.80 1.56 -1.06
N THR A 162 -12.48 1.56 -1.16
CA THR A 162 -11.73 0.52 -1.85
C THR A 162 -11.38 -0.66 -0.93
N ASP A 163 -11.42 -0.46 0.39
CA ASP A 163 -11.08 -1.47 1.39
C ASP A 163 -12.18 -1.57 2.46
N PRO A 164 -13.19 -2.43 2.27
CA PRO A 164 -14.27 -2.60 3.23
C PRO A 164 -13.82 -3.25 4.54
N GLN A 165 -12.67 -3.96 4.57
CA GLN A 165 -12.18 -4.64 5.76
C GLN A 165 -11.69 -3.65 6.83
N LYS A 166 -11.28 -2.45 6.42
CA LYS A 166 -10.86 -1.38 7.34
C LYS A 166 -12.02 -0.55 7.91
N VAL A 167 -13.25 -0.74 7.39
CA VAL A 167 -14.43 -0.05 7.91
C VAL A 167 -14.96 -0.79 9.13
N PRO A 168 -15.23 -0.13 10.27
CA PRO A 168 -15.76 -0.77 11.46
C PRO A 168 -17.07 -1.51 11.21
N VAL A 169 -17.20 -2.71 11.78
CA VAL A 169 -18.40 -3.56 11.64
C VAL A 169 -19.66 -2.84 12.13
N THR A 170 -19.53 -1.97 13.13
CA THR A 170 -20.61 -1.12 13.64
C THR A 170 -21.20 -0.17 12.59
N VAL A 171 -20.39 0.33 11.67
CA VAL A 171 -20.82 1.14 10.52
C VAL A 171 -21.39 0.25 9.42
N LEU A 172 -20.68 -0.86 9.10
CA LEU A 172 -21.12 -1.81 8.06
C LEU A 172 -22.54 -2.34 8.31
N SER A 173 -22.87 -2.67 9.57
CA SER A 173 -24.19 -3.20 9.96
C SER A 173 -25.35 -2.21 9.79
N ARG A 174 -25.07 -0.91 9.65
CA ARG A 174 -26.05 0.18 9.48
C ARG A 174 -26.17 0.69 8.07
N CYS A 175 -25.38 0.12 7.14
CA CYS A 175 -25.33 0.54 5.74
C CYS A 175 -25.89 -0.55 4.81
N LEU A 176 -26.62 -0.15 3.80
CA LEU A 176 -26.95 -1.01 2.68
C LEU A 176 -25.74 -1.10 1.75
N GLN A 177 -25.14 -2.29 1.64
CA GLN A 177 -23.88 -2.49 0.95
C GLN A 177 -24.07 -2.89 -0.51
N PHE A 178 -23.32 -2.25 -1.41
CA PHE A 178 -23.26 -2.54 -2.84
C PHE A 178 -21.81 -2.73 -3.26
N ASN A 179 -21.51 -3.90 -3.81
CA ASN A 179 -20.18 -4.19 -4.33
C ASN A 179 -20.13 -3.92 -5.85
N LEU A 180 -19.39 -2.88 -6.24
CA LEU A 180 -19.09 -2.59 -7.63
C LEU A 180 -17.91 -3.47 -8.08
N ARG A 181 -18.12 -4.20 -9.17
CA ARG A 181 -17.15 -5.16 -9.69
C ARG A 181 -16.18 -4.50 -10.66
N PRO A 182 -14.91 -4.96 -10.73
CA PRO A 182 -14.04 -4.62 -11.85
C PRO A 182 -14.71 -5.03 -13.16
N MET A 183 -14.58 -4.19 -14.18
CA MET A 183 -15.19 -4.44 -15.50
C MET A 183 -14.36 -5.44 -16.29
N ALA A 184 -15.02 -6.29 -17.07
CA ALA A 184 -14.34 -7.18 -18.01
C ALA A 184 -13.62 -6.36 -19.09
N PRO A 185 -12.45 -6.81 -19.58
CA PRO A 185 -11.72 -6.11 -20.63
C PRO A 185 -12.56 -5.92 -21.92
N GLU A 186 -13.44 -6.86 -22.22
CA GLU A 186 -14.36 -6.80 -23.37
C GLU A 186 -15.34 -5.62 -23.21
N THR A 187 -15.96 -5.47 -22.05
CA THR A 187 -16.86 -4.37 -21.73
C THR A 187 -16.16 -3.01 -21.80
N ILE A 188 -14.91 -2.93 -21.31
CA ILE A 188 -14.10 -1.71 -21.41
C ILE A 188 -13.80 -1.41 -22.86
N ARG A 189 -13.39 -2.40 -23.66
CA ARG A 189 -13.09 -2.24 -25.09
C ARG A 189 -14.30 -1.72 -25.85
N GLU A 190 -15.47 -2.30 -25.66
CA GLU A 190 -16.72 -1.87 -26.30
C GLU A 190 -17.03 -0.42 -25.95
N HIS A 191 -16.91 -0.02 -24.67
CA HIS A 191 -17.15 1.35 -24.25
C HIS A 191 -16.13 2.33 -24.87
N LEU A 192 -14.83 1.96 -24.91
CA LEU A 192 -13.81 2.77 -25.58
C LEU A 192 -14.08 2.94 -27.07
N MET A 193 -14.57 1.92 -27.75
CA MET A 193 -14.97 2.04 -29.17
C MET A 193 -16.07 3.11 -29.35
N HIS A 194 -17.09 3.14 -28.50
CA HIS A 194 -18.13 4.16 -28.56
C HIS A 194 -17.57 5.56 -28.30
N VAL A 195 -16.75 5.70 -27.25
CA VAL A 195 -16.13 6.99 -26.90
C VAL A 195 -15.27 7.52 -28.01
N LEU A 196 -14.44 6.68 -28.64
CA LEU A 196 -13.54 7.10 -29.74
C LEU A 196 -14.31 7.42 -31.03
N ALA A 197 -15.41 6.71 -31.29
CA ALA A 197 -16.30 7.03 -32.38
C ALA A 197 -16.93 8.43 -32.20
N ASP A 198 -17.36 8.76 -30.98
CA ASP A 198 -17.89 10.09 -30.64
C ASP A 198 -16.85 11.21 -30.73
N GLU A 199 -15.58 10.90 -30.42
CA GLU A 199 -14.44 11.84 -30.53
C GLU A 199 -13.88 11.92 -31.96
N GLY A 200 -14.29 11.05 -32.88
CA GLY A 200 -13.77 10.98 -34.25
C GLY A 200 -12.33 10.51 -34.34
N VAL A 201 -11.85 9.73 -33.36
CA VAL A 201 -10.49 9.19 -33.28
C VAL A 201 -10.46 7.77 -33.85
N THR A 202 -9.53 7.53 -34.79
CA THR A 202 -9.32 6.20 -35.35
C THR A 202 -8.46 5.35 -34.41
N ALA A 203 -8.90 4.11 -34.18
CA ALA A 203 -8.20 3.16 -33.32
C ALA A 203 -8.20 1.76 -33.93
N ASP A 204 -7.09 1.05 -33.83
CA ASP A 204 -7.05 -0.36 -34.18
C ASP A 204 -7.56 -1.25 -33.03
N ALA A 205 -7.98 -2.46 -33.37
CA ALA A 205 -8.56 -3.39 -32.40
C ALA A 205 -7.54 -3.85 -31.34
N GLN A 206 -6.26 -3.88 -31.67
CA GLN A 206 -5.21 -4.31 -30.73
C GLN A 206 -4.86 -3.20 -29.74
N SER A 207 -4.80 -1.94 -30.18
CA SER A 207 -4.65 -0.79 -29.28
C SER A 207 -5.72 -0.78 -28.19
N LEU A 208 -6.99 -1.02 -28.58
CA LEU A 208 -8.10 -1.07 -27.63
C LEU A 208 -7.99 -2.25 -26.64
N ARG A 209 -7.52 -3.41 -27.12
CA ARG A 209 -7.26 -4.56 -26.23
C ARG A 209 -6.16 -4.26 -25.21
N LEU A 210 -5.08 -3.61 -25.66
CA LEU A 210 -3.98 -3.21 -24.78
C LEU A 210 -4.44 -2.22 -23.70
N LEU A 211 -5.18 -1.18 -24.10
CA LEU A 211 -5.72 -0.18 -23.16
C LEU A 211 -6.70 -0.80 -22.16
N ALA A 212 -7.62 -1.66 -22.63
CA ALA A 212 -8.59 -2.33 -21.77
C ALA A 212 -7.91 -3.25 -20.73
N ARG A 213 -6.85 -3.97 -21.14
CA ARG A 213 -6.05 -4.81 -20.25
C ARG A 213 -5.27 -3.98 -19.25
N ALA A 214 -4.61 -2.91 -19.69
CA ALA A 214 -3.82 -2.02 -18.83
C ALA A 214 -4.69 -1.32 -17.77
N ALA A 215 -5.95 -1.09 -18.06
CA ALA A 215 -6.92 -0.48 -17.14
C ALA A 215 -7.34 -1.39 -15.97
N ARG A 216 -7.06 -2.69 -16.00
CA ARG A 216 -7.32 -3.66 -14.91
C ARG A 216 -8.73 -3.58 -14.32
N GLY A 217 -9.73 -3.39 -15.15
CA GLY A 217 -11.14 -3.31 -14.75
C GLY A 217 -11.61 -1.94 -14.30
N SER A 218 -10.77 -0.90 -14.37
CA SER A 218 -11.09 0.48 -14.05
C SER A 218 -11.46 1.28 -15.31
N MET A 219 -12.71 1.68 -15.46
CA MET A 219 -13.13 2.53 -16.59
C MET A 219 -12.48 3.92 -16.56
N ARG A 220 -12.27 4.47 -15.36
CA ARG A 220 -11.60 5.78 -15.23
C ARG A 220 -10.16 5.72 -15.74
N ASP A 221 -9.43 4.65 -15.39
CA ASP A 221 -8.05 4.50 -15.82
C ASP A 221 -7.99 4.15 -17.32
N ALA A 222 -8.96 3.38 -17.85
CA ALA A 222 -9.11 3.13 -19.27
C ALA A 222 -9.24 4.43 -20.07
N LEU A 223 -10.16 5.29 -19.68
CA LEU A 223 -10.36 6.58 -20.34
C LEU A 223 -9.15 7.52 -20.18
N SER A 224 -8.47 7.50 -19.03
CA SER A 224 -7.26 8.30 -18.81
C SER A 224 -6.08 7.82 -19.65
N LEU A 225 -5.90 6.49 -19.77
CA LEU A 225 -4.89 5.88 -20.65
C LEU A 225 -5.21 6.16 -22.12
N THR A 226 -6.50 6.19 -22.49
CA THR A 226 -6.93 6.54 -23.84
C THR A 226 -6.61 7.99 -24.18
N ASP A 227 -6.84 8.93 -23.26
CA ASP A 227 -6.43 10.32 -23.41
C ASP A 227 -4.91 10.46 -23.66
N GLN A 228 -4.12 9.73 -22.85
CA GLN A 228 -2.67 9.72 -23.00
C GLN A 228 -2.25 9.13 -24.36
N ALA A 229 -2.92 8.06 -24.80
CA ALA A 229 -2.62 7.41 -26.05
C ALA A 229 -2.97 8.29 -27.26
N ILE A 230 -4.09 9.03 -27.22
CA ILE A 230 -4.45 10.02 -28.24
C ILE A 230 -3.39 11.12 -28.32
N ALA A 231 -2.95 11.64 -27.17
CA ALA A 231 -1.91 12.68 -27.13
C ALA A 231 -0.55 12.17 -27.64
N PHE A 232 -0.18 10.95 -27.28
CA PHE A 232 1.09 10.34 -27.69
C PHE A 232 1.11 9.97 -29.18
N GLY A 233 -0.03 9.46 -29.71
CA GLY A 233 -0.20 9.04 -31.10
C GLY A 233 -0.64 10.14 -32.07
N ALA A 234 -0.57 11.43 -31.66
CA ALA A 234 -0.97 12.58 -32.46
C ALA A 234 -2.38 12.46 -33.10
N GLY A 235 -3.31 11.82 -32.39
CA GLY A 235 -4.71 11.70 -32.80
C GLY A 235 -5.09 10.36 -33.43
N ALA A 236 -4.16 9.40 -33.57
CA ALA A 236 -4.44 8.04 -34.01
C ALA A 236 -3.96 7.04 -32.96
N LEU A 237 -4.70 5.96 -32.76
CA LEU A 237 -4.38 4.89 -31.81
C LEU A 237 -3.89 3.67 -32.58
N GLU A 238 -2.57 3.58 -32.75
CA GLU A 238 -1.89 2.44 -33.37
C GLU A 238 -1.27 1.55 -32.29
N GLU A 239 -1.25 0.24 -32.51
CA GLU A 239 -0.74 -0.75 -31.56
C GLU A 239 0.69 -0.43 -31.09
N ALA A 240 1.61 -0.15 -32.03
CA ALA A 240 3.01 0.14 -31.71
C ALA A 240 3.16 1.35 -30.79
N THR A 241 2.40 2.41 -31.07
CA THR A 241 2.37 3.66 -30.30
C THR A 241 1.82 3.45 -28.90
N VAL A 242 0.73 2.70 -28.77
CA VAL A 242 0.13 2.36 -27.47
C VAL A 242 1.06 1.46 -26.64
N ARG A 243 1.72 0.47 -27.25
CA ARG A 243 2.72 -0.37 -26.57
C ARG A 243 3.86 0.48 -26.02
N GLN A 244 4.40 1.37 -26.82
CA GLN A 244 5.49 2.26 -26.40
C GLN A 244 5.05 3.16 -25.24
N MET A 245 3.88 3.78 -25.32
CA MET A 245 3.33 4.62 -24.25
C MET A 245 3.12 3.85 -22.94
N LEU A 246 2.59 2.64 -23.02
CA LEU A 246 2.35 1.80 -21.84
C LEU A 246 3.65 1.21 -21.25
N GLY A 247 4.78 1.29 -21.96
CA GLY A 247 6.01 0.57 -21.61
C GLY A 247 5.79 -0.95 -21.57
N SER A 248 4.77 -1.43 -22.29
CA SER A 248 4.48 -2.85 -22.36
C SER A 248 5.52 -3.55 -23.23
N VAL A 249 6.03 -4.66 -22.74
CA VAL A 249 7.01 -5.48 -23.44
C VAL A 249 6.34 -6.12 -24.63
N ASP A 250 7.01 -6.07 -25.80
CA ASP A 250 6.56 -6.84 -26.94
C ASP A 250 6.58 -8.32 -26.58
N ARG A 251 5.47 -9.00 -26.81
CA ARG A 251 5.32 -10.42 -26.49
C ARG A 251 6.30 -11.32 -27.24
N SER A 252 6.89 -10.85 -28.32
CA SER A 252 7.97 -11.56 -29.00
C SER A 252 9.14 -11.86 -28.07
N TYR A 253 9.54 -10.91 -27.22
CA TYR A 253 10.57 -11.13 -26.19
C TYR A 253 10.11 -12.12 -25.11
N VAL A 254 8.83 -12.05 -24.71
CA VAL A 254 8.26 -12.98 -23.73
C VAL A 254 8.24 -14.40 -24.27
N PHE A 255 7.80 -14.58 -25.50
CA PHE A 255 7.80 -15.89 -26.16
C PHE A 255 9.23 -16.43 -26.34
N GLN A 256 10.18 -15.57 -26.74
CA GLN A 256 11.59 -15.94 -26.86
C GLN A 256 12.19 -16.37 -25.51
N LEU A 257 11.86 -15.65 -24.42
CA LEU A 257 12.30 -16.02 -23.07
C LEU A 257 11.71 -17.37 -22.65
N ILE A 258 10.40 -17.60 -22.84
CA ILE A 258 9.75 -18.86 -22.46
C ILE A 258 10.30 -20.02 -23.31
N GLU A 259 10.54 -19.82 -24.60
CA GLU A 259 11.13 -20.83 -25.47
C GLU A 259 12.57 -21.17 -25.07
N ALA A 260 13.39 -20.15 -24.76
CA ALA A 260 14.76 -20.33 -24.27
C ALA A 260 14.80 -21.06 -22.90
N LEU A 261 13.85 -20.73 -22.01
CA LEU A 261 13.68 -21.43 -20.74
C LEU A 261 13.28 -22.88 -20.96
N ALA A 262 12.34 -23.18 -21.87
CA ALA A 262 11.94 -24.54 -22.22
C ALA A 262 13.09 -25.36 -22.77
N GLN A 263 13.97 -24.75 -23.58
CA GLN A 263 15.17 -25.40 -24.15
C GLN A 263 16.36 -25.46 -23.17
N GLY A 264 16.34 -24.70 -22.09
CA GLY A 264 17.44 -24.59 -21.15
C GLY A 264 18.60 -23.72 -21.68
N ASP A 265 18.32 -22.82 -22.63
CA ASP A 265 19.32 -21.93 -23.23
C ASP A 265 19.51 -20.65 -22.39
N GLY A 266 20.41 -20.74 -21.41
CA GLY A 266 20.77 -19.63 -20.53
C GLY A 266 21.44 -18.45 -21.26
N LYS A 267 22.07 -18.68 -22.40
CA LYS A 267 22.70 -17.61 -23.18
C LYS A 267 21.62 -16.69 -23.76
N THR A 268 20.63 -17.25 -24.46
CA THR A 268 19.51 -16.47 -25.04
C THR A 268 18.72 -15.76 -23.94
N VAL A 269 18.52 -16.39 -22.78
CA VAL A 269 17.84 -15.75 -21.63
C VAL A 269 18.56 -14.48 -21.18
N VAL A 270 19.89 -14.54 -21.00
CA VAL A 270 20.68 -13.38 -20.56
C VAL A 270 20.75 -12.30 -21.64
N GLU A 271 20.96 -12.68 -22.90
CA GLU A 271 21.00 -11.74 -24.03
C GLU A 271 19.65 -11.02 -24.20
N THR A 272 18.52 -11.72 -24.07
CA THR A 272 17.19 -11.12 -24.15
C THR A 272 16.93 -10.19 -22.96
N SER A 273 17.34 -10.57 -21.75
CA SER A 273 17.26 -9.69 -20.56
C SER A 273 18.05 -8.38 -20.76
N GLU A 274 19.22 -8.45 -21.37
CA GLU A 274 20.03 -7.27 -21.69
C GLU A 274 19.39 -6.41 -22.79
N LEU A 275 18.78 -7.02 -23.81
CA LEU A 275 18.01 -6.30 -24.84
C LEU A 275 16.82 -5.55 -24.23
N LEU A 276 16.11 -6.15 -23.28
CA LEU A 276 15.04 -5.48 -22.54
C LEU A 276 15.56 -4.24 -21.80
N ARG A 277 16.72 -4.35 -21.16
CA ARG A 277 17.38 -3.23 -20.47
C ARG A 277 17.76 -2.11 -21.43
N LEU A 278 18.41 -2.45 -22.54
CA LEU A 278 18.86 -1.47 -23.56
C LEU A 278 17.68 -0.73 -24.21
N ASN A 279 16.55 -1.40 -24.37
CA ASN A 279 15.32 -0.81 -24.93
C ASN A 279 14.47 -0.09 -23.87
N GLY A 280 14.88 -0.07 -22.61
CA GLY A 280 14.16 0.59 -21.52
C GLY A 280 12.80 -0.05 -21.20
N LEU A 281 12.62 -1.35 -21.51
CA LEU A 281 11.37 -2.08 -21.30
C LEU A 281 11.28 -2.55 -19.86
N SER A 282 10.13 -2.37 -19.22
CA SER A 282 9.94 -2.64 -17.79
C SER A 282 10.17 -4.11 -17.41
N ALA A 283 11.08 -4.37 -16.45
CA ALA A 283 11.32 -5.69 -15.87
C ALA A 283 10.06 -6.27 -15.21
N ALA A 284 9.30 -5.44 -14.51
CA ALA A 284 8.06 -5.84 -13.86
C ALA A 284 6.98 -6.25 -14.89
N SER A 285 6.85 -5.47 -15.99
CA SER A 285 5.92 -5.80 -17.08
C SER A 285 6.33 -7.10 -17.79
N THR A 286 7.63 -7.36 -17.93
CA THR A 286 8.13 -8.63 -18.52
C THR A 286 7.66 -9.83 -17.72
N LEU A 287 7.84 -9.82 -16.38
CA LEU A 287 7.39 -10.93 -15.53
C LEU A 287 5.86 -11.04 -15.48
N GLU A 288 5.12 -9.93 -15.59
CA GLU A 288 3.65 -9.93 -15.66
C GLU A 288 3.14 -10.59 -16.95
N GLU A 289 3.71 -10.22 -18.09
CA GLU A 289 3.36 -10.83 -19.38
C GLU A 289 3.80 -12.30 -19.44
N MET A 290 4.98 -12.65 -18.94
CA MET A 290 5.40 -14.05 -18.80
C MET A 290 4.40 -14.86 -17.97
N SER A 291 3.97 -14.34 -16.81
CA SER A 291 2.97 -14.99 -15.97
C SER A 291 1.64 -15.19 -16.70
N THR A 292 1.23 -14.20 -17.51
CA THR A 292 0.00 -14.27 -18.31
C THR A 292 0.10 -15.38 -19.38
N VAL A 293 1.22 -15.47 -20.09
CA VAL A 293 1.44 -16.50 -21.10
C VAL A 293 1.50 -17.89 -20.46
N LEU A 294 2.26 -18.05 -19.38
CA LEU A 294 2.38 -19.31 -18.63
C LEU A 294 1.03 -19.78 -18.08
N GLN A 295 0.21 -18.87 -17.57
CA GLN A 295 -1.15 -19.19 -17.10
C GLN A 295 -2.01 -19.72 -18.25
N ARG A 296 -1.95 -19.10 -19.43
CA ARG A 296 -2.69 -19.57 -20.62
C ARG A 296 -2.19 -20.93 -21.11
N MET A 297 -0.86 -21.14 -21.11
CA MET A 297 -0.26 -22.45 -21.41
C MET A 297 -0.78 -23.52 -20.45
N ALA A 298 -0.80 -23.24 -19.13
CA ALA A 298 -1.30 -24.16 -18.12
C ALA A 298 -2.79 -24.49 -18.30
N VAL A 299 -3.62 -23.51 -18.68
CA VAL A 299 -5.04 -23.74 -19.00
C VAL A 299 -5.17 -24.66 -20.22
N LEU A 300 -4.41 -24.43 -21.30
CA LEU A 300 -4.44 -25.27 -22.49
C LEU A 300 -3.93 -26.69 -22.21
N GLN A 301 -2.92 -26.86 -21.37
CA GLN A 301 -2.42 -28.17 -20.93
C GLN A 301 -3.48 -28.95 -20.14
N ALA A 302 -4.27 -28.25 -19.31
CA ALA A 302 -5.34 -28.87 -18.51
C ALA A 302 -6.63 -29.09 -19.33
N VAL A 303 -6.98 -28.15 -20.23
CA VAL A 303 -8.22 -28.15 -21.02
C VAL A 303 -7.90 -27.77 -22.46
N PRO A 304 -7.51 -28.72 -23.32
CA PRO A 304 -7.12 -28.44 -24.71
C PRO A 304 -8.21 -27.78 -25.56
N ALA A 305 -9.48 -27.91 -25.17
CA ALA A 305 -10.60 -27.29 -25.90
C ALA A 305 -10.78 -25.78 -25.54
N ALA A 306 -10.01 -25.22 -24.65
CA ALA A 306 -10.11 -23.81 -24.23
C ALA A 306 -9.32 -22.85 -25.14
N VAL A 307 -9.09 -23.21 -26.40
CA VAL A 307 -8.41 -22.34 -27.38
C VAL A 307 -9.35 -21.21 -27.77
N ASP A 308 -8.93 -19.97 -27.54
CA ASP A 308 -9.62 -18.78 -28.05
C ASP A 308 -9.15 -18.53 -29.49
N GLU A 309 -9.96 -18.98 -30.47
CA GLU A 309 -9.66 -18.82 -31.91
C GLU A 309 -9.60 -17.34 -32.34
N THR A 310 -10.09 -16.42 -31.52
CA THR A 310 -10.07 -14.98 -31.83
C THR A 310 -8.74 -14.32 -31.46
N ASP A 311 -7.88 -15.02 -30.70
CA ASP A 311 -6.58 -14.51 -30.29
C ASP A 311 -5.49 -14.84 -31.32
N PRO A 312 -4.85 -13.85 -31.94
CA PRO A 312 -3.78 -14.07 -32.93
C PRO A 312 -2.58 -14.84 -32.36
N GLU A 313 -2.39 -14.87 -31.06
CA GLU A 313 -1.28 -15.54 -30.37
C GLU A 313 -1.60 -16.97 -29.94
N ALA A 314 -2.85 -17.42 -30.10
CA ALA A 314 -3.31 -18.72 -29.62
C ALA A 314 -2.46 -19.89 -30.18
N ALA A 315 -2.10 -19.85 -31.48
CA ALA A 315 -1.27 -20.87 -32.10
C ALA A 315 0.14 -20.95 -31.50
N GLN A 316 0.75 -19.81 -31.14
CA GLN A 316 2.09 -19.77 -30.57
C GLN A 316 2.07 -20.25 -29.11
N ILE A 317 1.05 -19.87 -28.34
CA ILE A 317 0.86 -20.33 -26.96
C ILE A 317 0.60 -21.85 -26.94
N ALA A 318 -0.21 -22.37 -27.85
CA ALA A 318 -0.45 -23.81 -27.98
C ALA A 318 0.84 -24.59 -28.25
N ARG A 319 1.67 -24.12 -29.20
CA ARG A 319 2.98 -24.71 -29.49
C ARG A 319 3.89 -24.73 -28.24
N LEU A 320 3.96 -23.64 -27.49
CA LEU A 320 4.75 -23.58 -26.28
C LEU A 320 4.19 -24.52 -25.19
N ALA A 321 2.87 -24.62 -25.06
CA ALA A 321 2.21 -25.54 -24.14
C ALA A 321 2.51 -27.01 -24.43
N GLU A 322 2.72 -27.38 -25.72
CA GLU A 322 3.16 -28.71 -26.11
C GLU A 322 4.65 -28.96 -25.85
N THR A 323 5.47 -27.90 -25.90
CA THR A 323 6.93 -28.01 -25.77
C THR A 323 7.37 -28.13 -24.30
N MET A 324 6.62 -27.55 -23.39
CA MET A 324 6.94 -27.48 -21.95
C MET A 324 6.06 -28.42 -21.13
N PRO A 325 6.61 -29.24 -20.22
CA PRO A 325 5.83 -30.06 -19.29
C PRO A 325 4.94 -29.21 -18.37
N ALA A 326 3.80 -29.76 -17.93
CA ALA A 326 2.82 -29.02 -17.12
C ALA A 326 3.36 -28.65 -15.74
N ASP A 327 4.17 -29.48 -15.11
CA ASP A 327 4.85 -29.21 -13.84
C ASP A 327 5.87 -28.07 -13.95
N GLU A 328 6.62 -28.03 -15.06
CA GLU A 328 7.55 -26.93 -15.35
C GLU A 328 6.77 -25.61 -15.57
N THR A 329 5.68 -25.63 -16.33
CA THR A 329 4.82 -24.46 -16.56
C THR A 329 4.31 -23.88 -15.25
N GLN A 330 3.82 -24.74 -14.33
CA GLN A 330 3.32 -24.30 -13.01
C GLN A 330 4.43 -23.74 -12.12
N LEU A 331 5.62 -24.37 -12.15
CA LEU A 331 6.77 -23.89 -11.39
C LEU A 331 7.22 -22.51 -11.89
N LEU A 332 7.37 -22.36 -13.23
CA LEU A 332 7.75 -21.09 -13.83
C LEU A 332 6.76 -19.98 -13.51
N TYR A 333 5.46 -20.26 -13.60
CA TYR A 333 4.39 -19.33 -13.21
C TYR A 333 4.56 -18.86 -11.76
N SER A 334 4.74 -19.79 -10.83
CA SER A 334 4.92 -19.49 -9.42
C SER A 334 6.16 -18.63 -9.16
N LEU A 335 7.29 -18.97 -9.80
CA LEU A 335 8.54 -18.22 -9.65
C LEU A 335 8.44 -16.81 -10.26
N CYS A 336 7.74 -16.63 -11.40
CA CYS A 336 7.47 -15.30 -11.96
C CYS A 336 6.67 -14.42 -11.01
N LEU A 337 5.63 -14.96 -10.35
CA LEU A 337 4.84 -14.21 -9.38
C LEU A 337 5.66 -13.78 -8.17
N HIS A 338 6.50 -14.66 -7.62
CA HIS A 338 7.39 -14.34 -6.49
C HIS A 338 8.46 -13.34 -6.91
N GLY A 339 9.11 -13.57 -8.06
CA GLY A 339 10.13 -12.69 -8.60
C GLY A 339 9.66 -11.26 -8.83
N ARG A 340 8.39 -11.08 -9.23
CA ARG A 340 7.78 -9.75 -9.36
C ARG A 340 7.76 -9.00 -8.02
N GLY A 341 7.50 -9.68 -6.90
CA GLY A 341 7.56 -9.07 -5.56
C GLY A 341 8.98 -8.73 -5.11
N GLU A 342 9.98 -9.42 -5.65
CA GLU A 342 11.40 -9.21 -5.31
C GLU A 342 12.04 -8.05 -6.09
N LEU A 343 11.53 -7.66 -7.28
CA LEU A 343 12.12 -6.61 -8.11
C LEU A 343 12.32 -5.30 -7.33
N GLY A 344 11.33 -4.84 -6.59
CA GLY A 344 11.41 -3.59 -5.82
C GLY A 344 12.33 -3.65 -4.59
N LEU A 345 12.90 -4.82 -4.25
CA LEU A 345 13.85 -5.00 -3.15
C LEU A 345 15.30 -4.97 -3.63
N ALA A 346 15.54 -5.13 -4.92
CA ALA A 346 16.87 -5.11 -5.52
C ALA A 346 17.31 -3.68 -5.87
N PRO A 347 18.61 -3.37 -5.83
CA PRO A 347 19.12 -2.06 -6.22
C PRO A 347 18.99 -1.77 -7.72
N ASP A 348 18.84 -2.81 -8.56
CA ASP A 348 18.62 -2.72 -10.01
C ASP A 348 17.58 -3.77 -10.45
N ASP A 349 16.49 -3.29 -11.04
CA ASP A 349 15.36 -4.12 -11.48
C ASP A 349 15.76 -5.12 -12.58
N TYR A 350 16.70 -4.77 -13.46
CA TYR A 350 17.14 -5.67 -14.54
C TYR A 350 18.09 -6.75 -14.05
N ALA A 351 18.96 -6.43 -13.09
CA ALA A 351 19.76 -7.45 -12.42
C ALA A 351 18.85 -8.44 -11.66
N ALA A 352 17.82 -7.94 -11.00
CA ALA A 352 16.82 -8.77 -10.35
C ALA A 352 16.05 -9.64 -11.36
N LEU A 353 15.59 -9.07 -12.48
CA LEU A 353 14.95 -9.82 -13.57
C LEU A 353 15.85 -10.96 -14.05
N THR A 354 17.11 -10.66 -14.35
CA THR A 354 18.08 -11.67 -14.81
C THR A 354 18.24 -12.78 -13.78
N MET A 355 18.33 -12.46 -12.50
CA MET A 355 18.42 -13.45 -11.42
C MET A 355 17.15 -14.30 -11.30
N VAL A 356 15.97 -13.73 -11.47
CA VAL A 356 14.71 -14.48 -11.51
C VAL A 356 14.71 -15.44 -12.70
N LEU A 357 15.08 -14.97 -13.88
CA LEU A 357 15.15 -15.81 -15.10
C LEU A 357 16.18 -16.94 -14.97
N LEU A 358 17.35 -16.68 -14.40
CA LEU A 358 18.36 -17.72 -14.12
C LEU A 358 17.89 -18.72 -13.05
N ARG A 359 17.09 -18.27 -12.07
CA ARG A 359 16.44 -19.17 -11.09
C ARG A 359 15.44 -20.11 -11.78
N LEU A 360 14.69 -19.63 -12.79
CA LEU A 360 13.82 -20.46 -13.59
C LEU A 360 14.57 -21.58 -14.33
N LEU A 361 15.79 -21.30 -14.82
CA LEU A 361 16.66 -22.32 -15.42
C LEU A 361 17.23 -23.30 -14.39
N ALA A 362 17.63 -22.79 -13.21
CA ALA A 362 18.28 -23.61 -12.17
C ALA A 362 17.33 -24.63 -11.52
N PHE A 363 16.05 -24.32 -11.43
CA PHE A 363 15.03 -25.18 -10.81
C PHE A 363 14.18 -25.98 -11.82
N LYS A 364 14.68 -26.16 -13.03
CA LYS A 364 13.98 -26.95 -14.05
C LYS A 364 13.74 -28.40 -13.60
N PRO A 365 12.49 -28.89 -13.49
CA PRO A 365 12.22 -30.28 -13.13
C PRO A 365 12.75 -31.19 -14.25
N GLY A 366 13.59 -32.15 -13.92
CA GLY A 366 14.09 -33.16 -14.87
C GLY A 366 15.55 -33.01 -15.32
N MET A 367 16.22 -31.89 -15.06
CA MET A 367 17.69 -31.85 -15.13
C MET A 367 18.30 -32.41 -13.84
N ALA A 368 18.13 -33.70 -13.58
CA ALA A 368 19.03 -34.40 -12.69
C ALA A 368 20.43 -34.24 -13.33
N ALA A 369 21.25 -33.43 -12.71
CA ALA A 369 22.63 -33.25 -13.09
C ALA A 369 23.28 -34.64 -13.13
N THR A 370 23.58 -35.14 -14.31
CA THR A 370 24.57 -36.18 -14.45
C THR A 370 25.85 -35.60 -13.89
N PRO A 371 26.38 -36.12 -12.78
CA PRO A 371 27.62 -35.61 -12.26
C PRO A 371 28.71 -36.02 -13.24
N LYS A 372 29.20 -35.11 -14.05
CA LYS A 372 30.54 -35.24 -14.61
C LYS A 372 31.57 -35.08 -13.46
N ALA A 373 31.66 -36.11 -12.66
CA ALA A 373 32.77 -36.30 -11.75
C ALA A 373 33.93 -36.81 -12.58
N GLU A 374 34.78 -35.92 -13.03
CA GLU A 374 36.19 -36.30 -13.31
C GLU A 374 36.84 -36.70 -11.99
N LYS A 375 36.76 -37.99 -11.69
CA LYS A 375 37.60 -38.60 -10.65
C LYS A 375 39.03 -38.57 -11.15
N LYS A 376 39.83 -37.62 -10.65
CA LYS A 376 41.30 -37.77 -10.61
C LYS A 376 41.58 -38.96 -9.72
N THR A 377 41.95 -40.06 -10.37
CA THR A 377 42.42 -41.29 -9.73
C THR A 377 43.80 -41.03 -9.18
N LEU A 378 43.95 -40.82 -7.88
CA LEU A 378 45.21 -41.03 -7.19
C LEU A 378 45.36 -42.52 -7.01
N ILE A 379 46.34 -43.09 -7.72
CA ILE A 379 46.80 -44.47 -7.59
C ILE A 379 47.61 -44.54 -6.29
N GLU A 380 47.04 -45.17 -5.29
CA GLU A 380 47.77 -45.61 -4.10
C GLU A 380 47.85 -47.13 -4.14
N THR A 381 49.04 -47.62 -4.42
CA THR A 381 49.42 -49.04 -4.40
C THR A 381 49.40 -49.55 -2.97
N ARG A 382 48.60 -50.60 -2.71
CA ARG A 382 48.66 -51.37 -1.46
C ARG A 382 48.81 -52.86 -1.80
N PRO A 383 49.77 -53.59 -1.14
CA PRO A 383 49.98 -55.00 -1.39
C PRO A 383 48.97 -55.88 -0.67
N PRO A 384 48.83 -57.17 -1.03
CA PRO A 384 47.72 -58.05 -0.64
C PRO A 384 47.98 -58.76 0.69
N ILE A 385 46.94 -58.92 1.49
CA ILE A 385 46.93 -59.83 2.65
C ILE A 385 45.67 -60.72 2.61
N VAL A 386 45.89 -61.97 2.83
CA VAL A 386 45.01 -63.17 2.76
C VAL A 386 44.07 -63.26 3.97
N PRO A 387 42.95 -64.09 3.90
CA PRO A 387 41.85 -63.99 4.84
C PRO A 387 41.92 -64.94 6.02
N ALA A 388 41.29 -64.57 7.13
CA ALA A 388 40.89 -65.58 8.16
C ALA A 388 39.70 -65.09 9.00
N VAL A 389 38.64 -65.85 8.85
CA VAL A 389 37.74 -66.49 9.81
C VAL A 389 37.03 -65.64 10.88
N SER A 390 35.72 -65.77 10.76
CA SER A 390 34.64 -65.50 11.72
C SER A 390 34.88 -65.92 13.17
N VAL A 391 34.29 -65.22 14.12
CA VAL A 391 33.36 -65.79 15.14
C VAL A 391 32.69 -64.67 15.96
N SER A 392 31.49 -64.98 16.32
CA SER A 392 30.41 -64.32 17.04
C SER A 392 30.68 -63.70 18.41
N SER A 393 29.76 -62.82 18.77
CA SER A 393 28.95 -62.71 20.00
C SER A 393 29.28 -61.68 21.07
N VAL A 394 28.28 -60.86 21.31
CA VAL A 394 27.55 -60.54 22.56
C VAL A 394 28.23 -59.62 23.63
N ALA A 395 27.42 -58.65 24.01
CA ALA A 395 27.15 -58.05 25.33
C ALA A 395 27.78 -56.69 25.69
N LYS A 396 26.87 -55.75 25.77
CA LYS A 396 26.48 -54.86 26.89
C LYS A 396 27.52 -54.58 27.97
N VAL A 397 27.76 -53.30 28.29
CA VAL A 397 27.58 -52.70 29.63
C VAL A 397 28.14 -51.25 29.64
N GLN A 398 27.41 -50.36 30.26
CA GLN A 398 27.64 -48.95 30.57
C GLN A 398 28.44 -48.78 31.89
N PRO A 399 28.60 -47.50 32.39
CA PRO A 399 29.86 -46.75 32.52
C PRO A 399 30.46 -46.80 33.95
N PRO A 400 31.44 -46.07 34.40
CA PRO A 400 31.33 -44.69 34.90
C PRO A 400 32.56 -43.77 34.87
N ALA A 401 32.30 -42.55 34.99
CA ALA A 401 32.77 -41.34 35.65
C ALA A 401 34.25 -41.14 36.18
N VAL A 402 34.63 -39.83 36.11
CA VAL A 402 35.42 -39.00 37.05
C VAL A 402 36.95 -38.95 36.88
N GLY A 403 37.47 -37.75 36.75
CA GLY A 403 38.82 -37.40 37.16
C GLY A 403 39.50 -36.20 36.50
N ALA A 404 39.32 -35.04 37.12
CA ALA A 404 40.31 -34.01 37.49
C ALA A 404 41.27 -33.35 36.44
N ARG A 405 41.19 -32.04 36.45
CA ARG A 405 42.20 -31.00 36.05
C ARG A 405 43.54 -31.22 36.76
N PRO A 406 44.68 -30.53 36.35
CA PRO A 406 44.83 -29.08 36.26
C PRO A 406 45.88 -28.54 35.26
N GLY A 407 45.93 -27.21 35.10
CA GLY A 407 47.19 -26.47 34.87
C GLY A 407 47.22 -25.45 33.73
N MET A 408 46.97 -24.18 34.04
CA MET A 408 47.38 -22.99 33.29
C MET A 408 48.90 -22.81 33.29
N PRO A 409 49.53 -22.04 32.36
CA PRO A 409 49.64 -20.62 32.62
C PRO A 409 49.48 -19.66 31.42
N GLU A 410 49.09 -18.48 31.79
CA GLU A 410 49.02 -17.18 31.16
C GLU A 410 50.25 -16.69 30.42
N LYS A 411 50.12 -15.91 29.34
CA LYS A 411 50.97 -14.74 29.05
C LYS A 411 50.31 -13.75 28.06
N PRO A 412 50.77 -12.50 28.01
CA PRO A 412 49.94 -11.29 28.00
C PRO A 412 49.79 -10.63 26.61
N PRO A 413 48.96 -9.56 26.51
CA PRO A 413 48.52 -8.97 25.22
C PRO A 413 49.54 -7.95 24.68
N GLN A 414 49.63 -7.86 23.36
CA GLN A 414 50.27 -6.74 22.66
C GLN A 414 49.21 -5.87 21.94
N PRO A 415 49.50 -4.58 21.76
CA PRO A 415 48.49 -3.56 21.44
C PRO A 415 48.15 -3.49 19.94
N ALA A 416 46.90 -3.14 19.66
CA ALA A 416 46.35 -2.88 18.34
C ALA A 416 46.83 -1.52 17.78
N PRO A 417 46.99 -1.39 16.45
CA PRO A 417 47.26 -0.10 15.83
C PRO A 417 45.98 0.73 15.66
N SER A 418 46.12 2.00 15.95
CA SER A 418 45.13 3.05 15.79
C SER A 418 44.64 3.18 14.33
N VAL A 419 43.30 3.07 14.14
CA VAL A 419 42.66 3.39 12.89
C VAL A 419 42.26 4.87 12.92
N GLN A 420 42.80 5.62 11.97
CA GLN A 420 42.41 7.01 11.70
C GLN A 420 40.99 7.06 11.19
N ALA A 421 40.18 7.96 11.76
CA ALA A 421 38.83 8.26 11.33
C ALA A 421 38.88 8.92 9.94
N SER A 422 38.29 8.26 8.96
CA SER A 422 37.93 8.85 7.67
C SER A 422 36.55 9.48 7.79
N GLY A 423 36.45 10.77 7.43
CA GLY A 423 35.22 11.53 7.46
C GLY A 423 34.18 11.06 6.43
N PRO A 424 32.94 11.53 6.55
CA PRO A 424 31.82 11.06 5.73
C PRO A 424 31.91 11.58 4.29
N PRO A 425 31.33 10.86 3.31
CA PRO A 425 31.34 11.26 1.90
C PRO A 425 30.45 12.48 1.65
N ALA A 426 30.91 13.35 0.75
CA ALA A 426 30.26 14.58 0.34
C ALA A 426 28.92 14.32 -0.37
N GLY A 427 27.87 14.97 0.11
CA GLY A 427 26.54 14.95 -0.52
C GLY A 427 26.51 15.76 -1.82
N GLN A 428 25.72 15.29 -2.77
CA GLN A 428 25.46 15.98 -4.05
C GLN A 428 24.70 17.29 -3.83
N VAL A 429 25.17 18.36 -4.45
CA VAL A 429 24.57 19.70 -4.39
C VAL A 429 23.65 19.90 -5.59
N LEU A 430 22.37 20.11 -5.32
CA LEU A 430 21.39 20.55 -6.32
C LEU A 430 21.31 22.09 -6.31
N HIS A 431 21.42 22.70 -7.47
CA HIS A 431 21.31 24.15 -7.64
C HIS A 431 19.83 24.58 -7.68
N VAL A 432 19.43 25.46 -6.78
CA VAL A 432 18.13 26.13 -6.79
C VAL A 432 18.34 27.62 -7.13
N VAL A 433 17.66 28.11 -8.16
CA VAL A 433 17.65 29.52 -8.54
C VAL A 433 16.56 30.23 -7.72
N ALA A 434 16.93 31.17 -6.89
CA ALA A 434 16.01 32.00 -6.12
C ALA A 434 15.49 33.16 -6.95
N GLY A 435 14.17 33.23 -7.14
CA GLY A 435 13.48 34.40 -7.67
C GLY A 435 13.15 35.38 -6.55
N LEU A 436 13.42 36.63 -6.79
CA LEU A 436 13.19 37.76 -5.89
C LEU A 436 11.68 38.01 -5.68
N ALA A 437 11.27 38.08 -4.45
CA ALA A 437 9.98 38.56 -4.02
C ALA A 437 10.02 40.10 -3.85
N GLY A 438 9.06 40.78 -4.44
CA GLY A 438 8.74 42.18 -4.15
C GLY A 438 7.28 42.43 -4.47
N SER A 439 6.47 42.61 -3.45
CA SER A 439 5.16 43.29 -3.53
C SER A 439 5.31 44.72 -3.00
N PRO A 440 4.36 45.63 -3.16
CA PRO A 440 3.05 45.64 -3.79
C PRO A 440 2.72 46.93 -4.60
N ALA A 441 1.63 46.93 -5.29
CA ALA A 441 0.54 47.90 -5.32
C ALA A 441 -0.20 47.91 -6.67
N ARG A 442 -1.48 48.04 -6.55
CA ARG A 442 -2.50 48.13 -7.59
C ARG A 442 -2.26 49.30 -8.56
N GLU A 443 -2.56 49.07 -9.86
CA GLU A 443 -3.44 49.91 -10.64
C GLU A 443 -3.65 49.32 -12.04
N ASN A 444 -4.84 49.49 -12.58
CA ASN A 444 -5.41 48.90 -13.79
C ASN A 444 -5.00 49.68 -15.06
N PRO A 445 -5.36 49.16 -16.27
CA PRO A 445 -4.54 49.24 -17.47
C PRO A 445 -4.91 50.37 -18.42
N PRO A 446 -4.18 50.55 -19.52
CA PRO A 446 -4.77 50.25 -20.82
C PRO A 446 -3.84 49.69 -21.91
N ASN A 447 -4.50 49.06 -22.88
CA ASN A 447 -4.13 48.61 -24.21
C ASN A 447 -2.96 49.32 -24.91
N PHE A 448 -2.21 48.59 -25.71
CA PHE A 448 -2.05 48.72 -27.17
C PHE A 448 -0.81 47.99 -27.73
N GLU A 449 -1.07 47.18 -28.76
CA GLU A 449 -0.37 46.89 -30.02
C GLU A 449 1.15 46.64 -30.11
N GLU A 450 1.42 45.50 -30.71
CA GLU A 450 2.43 45.11 -31.70
C GLU A 450 3.67 45.98 -31.92
N LYS A 451 4.85 45.33 -31.87
CA LYS A 451 5.78 45.22 -33.04
C LYS A 451 7.03 44.41 -32.70
N GLU A 452 7.40 43.59 -33.69
CA GLU A 452 8.66 42.87 -33.83
C GLU A 452 9.90 43.77 -33.70
N ALA A 453 10.99 43.21 -33.13
CA ALA A 453 12.34 43.35 -33.69
C ALA A 453 13.36 42.48 -32.93
N VAL A 454 14.16 41.81 -33.71
CA VAL A 454 15.36 41.03 -33.42
C VAL A 454 16.47 41.89 -32.84
N ALA A 455 17.16 41.46 -31.79
CA ALA A 455 18.57 41.81 -31.55
C ALA A 455 19.24 40.81 -30.62
N LEU A 456 20.26 40.15 -31.13
CA LEU A 456 21.34 39.46 -30.43
C LEU A 456 22.12 40.47 -29.56
N VAL A 457 22.35 40.17 -28.28
CA VAL A 457 23.40 40.83 -27.50
C VAL A 457 24.05 39.83 -26.52
N GLU A 458 25.36 39.88 -26.55
CA GLU A 458 26.43 39.22 -25.85
C GLU A 458 26.23 38.90 -24.36
N TYR A 459 26.79 37.75 -24.01
CA TYR A 459 27.03 37.31 -22.63
C TYR A 459 28.10 38.18 -21.94
N ALA A 460 27.74 38.78 -20.81
CA ALA A 460 28.69 39.28 -19.82
C ALA A 460 28.58 38.40 -18.55
N GLN A 461 29.73 37.82 -18.16
CA GLN A 461 29.93 37.01 -16.99
C GLN A 461 29.83 37.85 -15.70
N HIS A 462 28.91 37.53 -14.81
CA HIS A 462 29.01 37.93 -13.40
C HIS A 462 28.87 36.69 -12.51
N ALA A 463 29.96 36.37 -11.82
CA ALA A 463 30.02 35.34 -10.80
C ALA A 463 29.24 35.81 -9.56
N THR A 464 28.16 35.13 -9.24
CA THR A 464 27.42 35.27 -7.98
C THR A 464 27.88 34.18 -6.98
N LYS A 465 28.28 34.61 -5.79
CA LYS A 465 28.66 33.74 -4.67
C LYS A 465 27.43 32.96 -4.19
N ALA A 466 27.52 31.63 -4.20
CA ALA A 466 26.49 30.74 -3.63
C ALA A 466 26.62 30.69 -2.11
N VAL A 467 25.53 30.92 -1.40
CA VAL A 467 25.40 30.67 0.05
C VAL A 467 24.73 29.31 0.23
N ALA A 468 25.42 28.38 0.85
CA ALA A 468 24.91 27.06 1.17
C ALA A 468 24.03 27.09 2.42
N ILE A 469 22.74 26.72 2.28
CA ILE A 469 21.84 26.49 3.41
C ILE A 469 21.70 24.98 3.60
N PRO A 470 21.95 24.43 4.81
CA PRO A 470 21.78 23.00 5.05
C PRO A 470 20.29 22.62 5.04
N VAL A 471 19.89 21.81 4.06
CA VAL A 471 18.55 21.22 4.03
C VAL A 471 18.57 19.95 4.89
N ARG A 472 17.80 19.95 5.98
CA ARG A 472 17.51 18.71 6.73
C ARG A 472 16.51 17.89 5.91
N VAL A 473 16.96 16.79 5.36
CA VAL A 473 16.08 15.76 4.80
C VAL A 473 15.41 15.06 5.97
N GLN A 474 14.10 15.22 6.10
CA GLN A 474 13.30 14.37 6.99
C GLN A 474 13.28 12.97 6.38
N ALA A 475 13.85 12.01 7.10
CA ALA A 475 13.76 10.60 6.75
C ALA A 475 12.27 10.16 6.78
N ASP A 476 11.87 9.44 5.76
CA ASP A 476 10.50 8.91 5.62
C ASP A 476 10.12 8.12 6.88
N SER A 477 8.95 8.44 7.44
CA SER A 477 8.37 7.81 8.63
C SER A 477 8.12 6.29 8.50
N ARG A 478 8.34 5.71 7.31
CA ARG A 478 8.27 4.26 7.08
C ARG A 478 9.52 3.50 7.53
N SER A 479 10.69 4.14 7.56
CA SER A 479 11.91 3.52 8.10
C SER A 479 11.99 3.54 9.62
N GLU A 480 11.26 4.43 10.30
CA GLU A 480 11.22 4.46 11.77
C GLU A 480 10.39 3.32 12.39
N VAL A 481 9.38 2.79 11.69
CA VAL A 481 8.60 1.64 12.18
C VAL A 481 9.40 0.32 12.08
N ALA A 482 10.29 0.19 11.08
CA ALA A 482 11.16 -0.97 10.95
C ALA A 482 12.43 -0.87 11.83
N ALA A 483 12.92 0.35 12.11
CA ALA A 483 14.06 0.56 13.03
C ALA A 483 13.63 0.47 14.51
N GLY A 484 12.35 0.66 14.83
CA GLY A 484 11.79 0.50 16.18
C GLY A 484 11.74 -0.95 16.67
N GLN A 485 11.86 -1.93 15.78
CA GLN A 485 11.90 -3.36 16.16
C GLN A 485 13.34 -3.91 16.31
N SER A 486 14.35 -3.15 15.93
CA SER A 486 15.76 -3.65 15.94
C SER A 486 16.62 -3.17 17.11
N ALA A 487 16.11 -2.35 18.03
CA ALA A 487 16.79 -2.05 19.29
C ALA A 487 15.76 -2.13 20.42
N ALA A 488 15.48 -3.34 20.87
CA ALA A 488 14.97 -3.56 22.23
C ALA A 488 16.03 -2.98 23.18
N ALA A 489 15.97 -1.67 23.44
CA ALA A 489 16.78 -1.01 24.45
C ALA A 489 16.39 -1.70 25.76
N THR A 490 17.32 -2.48 26.28
CA THR A 490 17.17 -3.28 27.48
C THR A 490 16.65 -2.38 28.59
N LEU A 491 15.48 -2.72 29.13
CA LEU A 491 14.91 -2.06 30.31
C LEU A 491 15.94 -2.24 31.45
N ILE A 492 16.40 -1.16 32.05
CA ILE A 492 17.29 -1.19 33.21
C ILE A 492 16.46 -0.64 34.37
N PRO A 493 15.85 -1.52 35.20
CA PRO A 493 15.02 -1.08 36.32
C PRO A 493 15.81 -0.25 37.33
N THR A 494 15.20 0.84 37.79
CA THR A 494 15.74 1.72 38.82
C THR A 494 14.73 1.90 39.97
N GLU A 495 15.17 2.19 41.19
CA GLU A 495 14.28 2.43 42.31
C GLU A 495 13.37 3.65 42.09
N GLU A 496 13.90 4.72 41.50
CA GLU A 496 13.13 5.88 41.07
C GLU A 496 12.11 5.53 39.99
N GLY A 497 12.46 4.59 39.07
CA GLY A 497 11.56 4.07 38.06
C GLY A 497 10.40 3.27 38.64
N ASP A 498 10.61 2.48 39.71
CA ASP A 498 9.55 1.76 40.42
C ASP A 498 8.57 2.75 41.06
N PHE A 499 9.09 3.73 41.77
CA PHE A 499 8.28 4.77 42.38
C PHE A 499 7.51 5.57 41.33
N TRP A 500 8.17 5.98 40.22
CA TRP A 500 7.53 6.75 39.16
C TRP A 500 6.43 5.97 38.47
N HIS A 501 6.68 4.69 38.18
CA HIS A 501 5.68 3.82 37.60
C HIS A 501 4.43 3.69 38.48
N ALA A 502 4.60 3.47 39.79
CA ALA A 502 3.49 3.39 40.74
C ALA A 502 2.69 4.71 40.83
N THR A 503 3.39 5.85 40.90
CA THR A 503 2.76 7.19 40.95
C THR A 503 1.97 7.48 39.66
N VAL A 504 2.54 7.19 38.49
CA VAL A 504 1.85 7.38 37.19
C VAL A 504 0.63 6.47 37.06
N GLN A 505 0.71 5.22 37.51
CA GLN A 505 -0.45 4.30 37.51
C GLN A 505 -1.57 4.84 38.45
N GLN A 506 -1.24 5.38 39.61
CA GLN A 506 -2.22 6.00 40.50
C GLN A 506 -2.90 7.20 39.81
N LEU A 507 -2.12 8.13 39.23
CA LEU A 507 -2.67 9.29 38.52
C LEU A 507 -3.56 8.92 37.32
N ILE A 508 -3.27 7.80 36.67
CA ILE A 508 -4.10 7.26 35.58
C ILE A 508 -5.40 6.66 36.13
N ALA A 509 -5.33 5.92 37.24
CA ALA A 509 -6.51 5.30 37.87
C ALA A 509 -7.49 6.35 38.44
N GLU A 510 -6.97 7.47 38.91
CA GLU A 510 -7.75 8.63 39.42
C GLU A 510 -8.20 9.59 38.30
N GLU A 511 -7.89 9.26 37.00
CA GLU A 511 -8.14 10.12 35.83
C GLU A 511 -7.58 11.55 35.97
N ALA A 512 -6.57 11.75 36.84
CA ALA A 512 -5.97 13.05 37.10
C ALA A 512 -5.12 13.60 35.94
N ILE A 513 -4.67 12.73 35.03
CA ILE A 513 -3.86 13.09 33.86
C ILE A 513 -4.47 12.55 32.57
N THR A 514 -4.58 13.42 31.54
CA THR A 514 -5.18 13.09 30.25
C THR A 514 -4.31 13.51 29.08
N ALA A 515 -4.54 12.92 27.90
CA ALA A 515 -3.92 13.29 26.64
C ALA A 515 -2.38 13.48 26.71
N LEU A 516 -1.86 14.63 26.33
CA LEU A 516 -0.42 14.94 26.28
C LEU A 516 0.27 14.87 27.64
N VAL A 517 -0.46 15.14 28.75
CA VAL A 517 0.10 15.05 30.10
C VAL A 517 0.34 13.59 30.49
N ARG A 518 -0.59 12.70 30.11
CA ARG A 518 -0.44 11.25 30.28
C ARG A 518 0.71 10.70 29.43
N GLU A 519 0.85 11.19 28.20
CA GLU A 519 1.96 10.83 27.31
C GLU A 519 3.31 11.23 27.91
N LEU A 520 3.43 12.48 28.40
CA LEU A 520 4.63 12.97 29.11
C LEU A 520 4.97 12.09 30.32
N ALA A 521 4.00 11.77 31.16
CA ALA A 521 4.21 10.94 32.35
C ALA A 521 4.64 9.50 32.00
N LEU A 522 4.01 8.87 30.97
CA LEU A 522 4.33 7.51 30.55
C LEU A 522 5.69 7.39 29.89
N GLN A 523 6.10 8.39 29.09
CA GLN A 523 7.36 8.35 28.33
C GLN A 523 8.55 8.97 29.06
N SER A 524 8.35 9.58 30.23
CA SER A 524 9.42 10.13 31.04
C SER A 524 10.02 9.09 31.99
N GLN A 525 11.30 9.30 32.34
CA GLN A 525 12.03 8.59 33.38
C GLN A 525 12.31 9.57 34.54
N LEU A 526 12.01 9.17 35.75
CA LEU A 526 12.44 9.90 36.93
C LEU A 526 13.93 9.62 37.19
N VAL A 527 14.75 10.64 37.14
CA VAL A 527 16.22 10.55 37.26
C VAL A 527 16.68 10.87 38.69
N ALA A 528 16.05 11.88 39.29
CA ALA A 528 16.34 12.31 40.65
C ALA A 528 15.07 12.80 41.35
N ARG A 529 14.99 12.51 42.65
CA ARG A 529 13.88 12.85 43.54
C ARG A 529 14.40 13.59 44.76
N ASP A 530 14.38 14.92 44.65
CA ASP A 530 14.67 15.78 45.79
C ASP A 530 13.39 16.21 46.49
N THR A 531 13.50 16.76 47.68
CA THR A 531 12.36 17.19 48.53
C THR A 531 11.49 18.24 47.86
N ASP A 532 12.08 19.13 47.05
CA ASP A 532 11.39 20.28 46.46
C ASP A 532 11.26 20.17 44.93
N GLN A 533 12.08 19.29 44.27
CA GLN A 533 12.13 19.22 42.81
C GLN A 533 12.40 17.81 42.34
N TRP A 534 11.61 17.36 41.34
CA TRP A 534 11.83 16.10 40.63
C TRP A 534 12.38 16.37 39.24
N LEU A 535 13.39 15.59 38.82
CA LEU A 535 13.99 15.66 37.51
C LEU A 535 13.49 14.51 36.63
N LEU A 536 12.71 14.84 35.61
CA LEU A 536 12.24 13.91 34.60
C LEU A 536 13.13 14.00 33.36
N ARG A 537 13.43 12.87 32.75
CA ARG A 537 14.14 12.77 31.48
C ARG A 537 13.20 12.26 30.38
N VAL A 538 13.20 12.90 29.22
CA VAL A 538 12.41 12.54 28.04
C VAL A 538 13.29 12.43 26.80
N GLU A 539 12.96 11.55 25.85
CA GLU A 539 13.73 11.40 24.60
C GLU A 539 13.34 12.42 23.53
N ARG A 540 12.09 12.90 23.57
CA ARG A 540 11.55 13.81 22.54
C ARG A 540 11.29 15.20 23.12
N GLU A 541 11.82 16.21 22.45
CA GLU A 541 11.60 17.62 22.82
C GLU A 541 10.11 18.01 22.75
N SER A 542 9.34 17.40 21.85
CA SER A 542 7.89 17.64 21.71
C SER A 542 7.08 17.34 22.97
N LEU A 543 7.58 16.51 23.88
CA LEU A 543 6.94 16.19 25.16
C LEU A 543 7.24 17.25 26.25
N ASN A 544 8.27 18.08 26.07
CA ASN A 544 8.70 19.10 27.04
C ASN A 544 7.95 20.43 26.87
N GLN A 545 6.62 20.40 26.78
CA GLN A 545 5.80 21.60 26.68
C GLN A 545 5.51 22.17 28.06
N SER A 546 5.59 23.52 28.23
CA SER A 546 5.34 24.22 29.52
C SER A 546 3.97 23.89 30.10
N GLY A 547 2.91 23.92 29.26
CA GLY A 547 1.55 23.60 29.69
C GLY A 547 1.35 22.16 30.17
N SER A 548 2.06 21.17 29.56
CA SER A 548 2.01 19.78 30.01
C SER A 548 2.73 19.57 31.33
N ARG A 549 3.88 20.25 31.54
CA ARG A 549 4.62 20.23 32.83
C ARG A 549 3.83 20.81 33.98
N GLU A 550 3.20 21.98 33.77
CA GLU A 550 2.40 22.64 34.78
C GLU A 550 1.20 21.79 35.22
N ARG A 551 0.48 21.20 34.26
CA ARG A 551 -0.64 20.30 34.55
C ARG A 551 -0.19 19.03 35.27
N LEU A 552 0.95 18.42 34.86
CA LEU A 552 1.51 17.28 35.57
C LEU A 552 1.92 17.63 37.00
N SER A 553 2.56 18.79 37.21
CA SER A 553 2.89 19.29 38.57
C SER A 553 1.64 19.53 39.40
N GLN A 554 0.54 20.05 38.83
CA GLN A 554 -0.74 20.19 39.53
C GLN A 554 -1.35 18.84 39.91
N ALA A 555 -1.32 17.85 39.01
CA ALA A 555 -1.81 16.51 39.29
C ALA A 555 -0.99 15.83 40.43
N LEU A 556 0.33 15.98 40.42
CA LEU A 556 1.20 15.46 41.46
C LEU A 556 0.91 16.13 42.84
N ARG A 557 0.66 17.43 42.85
CA ARG A 557 0.26 18.14 44.09
C ARG A 557 -1.08 17.64 44.62
N ALA A 558 -2.05 17.39 43.74
CA ALA A 558 -3.34 16.83 44.13
C ALA A 558 -3.19 15.40 44.70
N ALA A 559 -2.21 14.64 44.24
CA ALA A 559 -1.85 13.30 44.75
C ALA A 559 -0.97 13.33 46.01
N GLY A 560 -0.68 14.52 46.58
CA GLY A 560 0.06 14.68 47.85
C GLY A 560 1.57 14.90 47.68
N HIS A 561 2.04 15.15 46.44
CA HIS A 561 3.46 15.44 46.16
C HIS A 561 3.64 16.93 45.83
N GLU A 562 4.02 17.76 46.83
CA GLU A 562 4.27 19.19 46.63
C GLU A 562 5.67 19.44 46.03
N VAL A 563 5.84 19.09 44.73
CA VAL A 563 7.15 19.17 44.07
C VAL A 563 7.10 20.01 42.81
N GLY A 564 8.22 20.65 42.48
CA GLY A 564 8.46 21.25 41.16
C GLY A 564 8.97 20.23 40.19
N LEU A 565 8.58 20.34 38.89
CA LEU A 565 9.07 19.45 37.85
C LEU A 565 10.10 20.15 36.97
N ALA A 566 11.30 19.59 36.90
CA ALA A 566 12.30 19.88 35.86
C ALA A 566 12.29 18.77 34.82
N VAL A 567 12.43 19.11 33.53
CA VAL A 567 12.48 18.14 32.44
C VAL A 567 13.73 18.37 31.62
N GLU A 568 14.56 17.33 31.47
CA GLU A 568 15.73 17.32 30.60
C GLU A 568 15.52 16.40 29.41
N ILE A 569 16.25 16.66 28.32
CA ILE A 569 16.21 15.82 27.09
C ILE A 569 17.40 14.87 27.16
N GLY A 570 17.14 13.56 27.07
CA GLY A 570 18.17 12.54 27.11
C GLY A 570 17.63 11.15 26.88
N ARG A 571 18.53 10.17 26.81
CA ARG A 571 18.15 8.76 26.60
C ARG A 571 17.41 8.22 27.83
N VAL A 572 16.20 7.71 27.61
CA VAL A 572 15.34 7.09 28.62
C VAL A 572 15.61 5.58 28.64
N THR A 573 15.95 5.02 29.79
CA THR A 573 16.19 3.58 29.97
C THR A 573 15.11 2.88 30.79
N ASP A 574 14.38 3.63 31.65
CA ASP A 574 13.36 3.12 32.55
C ASP A 574 12.18 4.09 32.64
N SER A 575 11.15 3.86 31.82
CA SER A 575 9.92 4.65 31.86
C SER A 575 8.69 3.76 32.07
N PRO A 576 7.58 4.29 32.59
CA PRO A 576 6.33 3.54 32.77
C PRO A 576 5.86 2.87 31.46
N ALA A 577 6.00 3.52 30.30
CA ALA A 577 5.65 2.94 29.01
C ALA A 577 6.52 1.73 28.66
N ARG A 578 7.83 1.77 28.89
CA ARG A 578 8.75 0.65 28.66
C ARG A 578 8.48 -0.52 29.59
N ARG A 579 8.17 -0.25 30.85
CA ARG A 579 7.79 -1.29 31.83
C ARG A 579 6.48 -1.98 31.43
N ASN A 580 5.46 -1.21 31.03
CA ASN A 580 4.19 -1.75 30.56
C ASN A 580 4.39 -2.59 29.28
N ALA A 581 5.25 -2.17 28.36
CA ALA A 581 5.57 -2.93 27.15
C ALA A 581 6.30 -4.24 27.49
N ALA A 582 7.24 -4.23 28.43
CA ALA A 582 7.94 -5.44 28.88
C ALA A 582 6.98 -6.44 29.56
N LEU A 583 6.09 -5.97 30.43
CA LEU A 583 5.07 -6.80 31.07
C LEU A 583 4.07 -7.38 30.04
N ALA A 584 3.69 -6.59 29.04
CA ALA A 584 2.82 -7.07 27.97
C ALA A 584 3.51 -8.14 27.10
N ALA A 585 4.81 -7.96 26.80
CA ALA A 585 5.59 -8.94 26.07
C ALA A 585 5.77 -10.25 26.85
N GLU A 586 5.99 -10.17 28.16
CA GLU A 586 6.08 -11.33 29.04
C GLU A 586 4.76 -12.11 29.09
N LYS A 587 3.63 -11.40 29.27
CA LYS A 587 2.30 -12.01 29.23
C LYS A 587 2.01 -12.67 27.88
N GLN A 588 2.41 -12.04 26.79
CA GLN A 588 2.25 -12.56 25.44
C GLN A 588 3.04 -13.87 25.26
N LEU A 589 4.31 -13.89 25.68
CA LEU A 589 5.16 -15.08 25.63
C LEU A 589 4.62 -16.21 26.53
N ALA A 590 4.08 -15.87 27.70
CA ALA A 590 3.44 -16.84 28.58
C ALA A 590 2.18 -17.44 27.92
N ALA A 591 1.34 -16.62 27.30
CA ALA A 591 0.15 -17.09 26.59
C ALA A 591 0.52 -17.97 25.39
N GLU A 592 1.54 -17.59 24.62
CA GLU A 592 2.05 -18.40 23.52
C GLU A 592 2.55 -19.77 24.02
N ARG A 593 3.33 -19.78 25.11
CA ARG A 593 3.83 -21.04 25.71
C ARG A 593 2.70 -21.97 26.13
N ILE A 594 1.67 -21.44 26.83
CA ILE A 594 0.50 -22.21 27.25
C ILE A 594 -0.20 -22.86 26.05
N ILE A 595 -0.38 -22.12 24.96
CA ILE A 595 -1.05 -22.64 23.76
C ILE A 595 -0.17 -23.67 23.03
N PHE A 596 1.15 -23.43 22.94
CA PHE A 596 2.07 -24.37 22.30
C PHE A 596 2.25 -25.68 23.12
N GLU A 597 2.11 -25.61 24.43
CA GLU A 597 2.21 -26.77 25.34
C GLU A 597 0.88 -27.54 25.52
N ASP A 598 -0.24 -26.97 25.03
CA ASP A 598 -1.56 -27.59 25.13
C ASP A 598 -1.62 -28.90 24.32
N PRO A 599 -1.97 -30.05 24.96
CA PRO A 599 -1.98 -31.36 24.30
C PRO A 599 -2.94 -31.46 23.12
N PHE A 600 -4.05 -30.71 23.14
CA PHE A 600 -5.02 -30.69 22.04
C PHE A 600 -4.46 -29.96 20.84
N VAL A 601 -3.81 -28.82 21.05
CA VAL A 601 -3.14 -28.03 19.99
C VAL A 601 -2.02 -28.86 19.38
N GLN A 602 -1.22 -29.56 20.18
CA GLN A 602 -0.15 -30.42 19.68
C GLN A 602 -0.69 -31.60 18.86
N ALA A 603 -1.81 -32.21 19.29
CA ALA A 603 -2.47 -33.27 18.53
C ALA A 603 -2.99 -32.72 17.18
N MET A 604 -3.63 -31.53 17.16
CA MET A 604 -4.10 -30.90 15.94
C MET A 604 -2.96 -30.57 14.97
N MET A 605 -1.83 -30.09 15.49
CA MET A 605 -0.64 -29.83 14.66
C MET A 605 -0.05 -31.11 14.06
N ARG A 606 0.00 -32.19 14.84
CA ARG A 606 0.58 -33.47 14.43
C ARG A 606 -0.34 -34.27 13.50
N ASP A 607 -1.62 -34.37 13.82
CA ASP A 607 -2.54 -35.32 13.16
C ASP A 607 -3.24 -34.67 11.94
N PHE A 608 -3.41 -33.36 11.94
CA PHE A 608 -4.08 -32.61 10.87
C PHE A 608 -3.17 -31.60 10.14
N GLY A 609 -1.89 -31.50 10.51
CA GLY A 609 -0.95 -30.55 9.89
C GLY A 609 -1.30 -29.09 10.15
N GLY A 610 -2.09 -28.79 11.19
CA GLY A 610 -2.46 -27.42 11.58
C GLY A 610 -1.22 -26.58 11.89
N LYS A 611 -1.26 -25.28 11.56
CA LYS A 611 -0.19 -24.33 11.91
C LYS A 611 -0.80 -23.15 12.66
N ILE A 612 -0.18 -22.75 13.75
CA ILE A 612 -0.53 -21.52 14.45
C ILE A 612 -0.02 -20.35 13.61
N VAL A 613 -0.92 -19.42 13.25
CA VAL A 613 -0.57 -18.22 12.50
C VAL A 613 0.08 -17.22 13.47
N PRO A 614 1.31 -16.73 13.20
CA PRO A 614 1.96 -15.73 14.05
C PRO A 614 1.07 -14.49 14.25
N GLY A 615 0.97 -14.01 15.50
CA GLY A 615 0.17 -12.83 15.86
C GLY A 615 -1.31 -13.06 16.11
N THR A 616 -1.83 -14.30 16.00
CA THR A 616 -3.23 -14.63 16.35
C THR A 616 -3.46 -14.89 17.85
N ILE A 617 -2.42 -15.29 18.57
CA ILE A 617 -2.47 -15.45 20.02
C ILE A 617 -2.43 -14.08 20.68
N LYS A 618 -3.40 -13.78 21.52
CA LYS A 618 -3.44 -12.54 22.32
C LYS A 618 -3.56 -12.92 23.79
N SER A 619 -2.73 -12.29 24.64
CA SER A 619 -2.92 -12.39 26.09
C SER A 619 -4.21 -11.66 26.48
N VAL A 620 -5.06 -12.30 27.25
CA VAL A 620 -6.29 -11.73 27.83
C VAL A 620 -5.96 -11.02 29.14
#